data_64f8680c9017dc2a7a565a638a65f51c
#
_entry.id   64f8680c9017dc2a7a565a638a65f51c
#
_cell.length_a   1.000
_cell.length_b   1.000
_cell.length_c   1.000
_cell.angle_alpha   90.00
_cell.angle_beta   90.00
_cell.angle_gamma   90.00
#
_symmetry.space_group_name_H-M   'P 1'
#
loop_
_entity.id
_entity.type
_entity.pdbx_description
1 polymer ?
#
loop_
_entity_poly.entity_id
_entity_poly.type
_entity_poly.pdbx_seq_one_letter_code
_entity_poly.pdbx_strand_id
1 'polypeptide(L)'
;MSKEKRRVPKLRFPGFTEDWEQRELAELCNVYDGTHQTPRYTNSGVMFVSVENIKTLESDKYISEDDFKNEFKIFPEFGDILLTRIGDVGSANIILDNIKRAYYVSLALLKPKGVNSLFLLALLSSASVQSEIWKRTLHIAFPKKINKNEISKVIVSKPSILEQKKIGELIYALDQIITLHQQEPFLCENSVNDGVELC
;
A
#
# COMPACT_ATOMS: atom_id res chain seq x y z
N MET A 1 15.07 28.35 -26.33
CA MET A 1 15.31 26.98 -25.83
C MET A 1 14.74 26.88 -24.42
N SER A 2 13.58 26.25 -24.21
CA SER A 2 13.04 26.02 -22.87
C SER A 2 13.95 25.01 -22.17
N LYS A 3 14.48 25.36 -20.99
CA LYS A 3 15.20 24.41 -20.15
C LYS A 3 14.24 23.30 -19.78
N GLU A 4 14.46 22.10 -20.27
CA GLU A 4 13.71 20.91 -19.87
C GLU A 4 13.82 20.77 -18.36
N LYS A 5 12.67 20.81 -17.66
CA LYS A 5 12.64 20.78 -16.19
C LYS A 5 13.08 19.40 -15.74
N ARG A 6 14.23 19.31 -15.05
CA ARG A 6 14.73 18.05 -14.51
C ARG A 6 13.66 17.38 -13.64
N ARG A 7 13.46 16.09 -13.85
CA ARG A 7 12.46 15.26 -13.12
C ARG A 7 13.09 14.57 -11.91
N VAL A 8 13.54 15.38 -10.97
CA VAL A 8 14.19 14.89 -9.74
C VAL A 8 13.59 15.57 -8.52
N PRO A 9 13.53 14.90 -7.36
CA PRO A 9 13.13 15.55 -6.12
C PRO A 9 14.12 16.62 -5.70
N LYS A 10 13.68 17.59 -4.87
CA LYS A 10 14.54 18.65 -4.35
C LYS A 10 15.63 18.13 -3.41
N LEU A 11 15.30 17.11 -2.63
CA LEU A 11 16.22 16.42 -1.71
C LEU A 11 16.58 15.07 -2.32
N ARG A 12 17.85 14.72 -2.26
CA ARG A 12 18.39 13.49 -2.82
C ARG A 12 19.58 12.99 -2.00
N PHE A 13 19.76 11.69 -1.96
CA PHE A 13 20.98 11.12 -1.39
C PHE A 13 22.23 11.54 -2.19
N PRO A 14 23.35 11.81 -1.55
CA PRO A 14 24.61 12.10 -2.25
C PRO A 14 24.99 10.96 -3.21
N GLY A 15 25.55 11.34 -4.38
CA GLY A 15 26.01 10.39 -5.39
C GLY A 15 24.97 9.99 -6.44
N PHE A 16 23.70 10.38 -6.31
CA PHE A 16 22.69 10.16 -7.34
C PHE A 16 22.45 11.46 -8.13
N THR A 17 22.77 11.46 -9.40
CA THR A 17 22.69 12.64 -10.28
C THR A 17 21.77 12.46 -11.47
N GLU A 18 21.42 11.21 -11.82
CA GLU A 18 20.62 10.86 -12.98
C GLU A 18 19.17 11.30 -12.82
N ASP A 19 18.51 11.61 -13.93
CA ASP A 19 17.10 11.96 -13.91
C ASP A 19 16.23 10.72 -13.62
N TRP A 20 15.10 10.93 -12.94
CA TRP A 20 14.15 9.87 -12.71
C TRP A 20 13.37 9.54 -13.98
N GLU A 21 13.18 8.26 -14.25
CA GLU A 21 12.40 7.77 -15.37
C GLU A 21 10.90 7.83 -15.10
N GLN A 22 10.15 8.38 -16.04
CA GLN A 22 8.70 8.37 -15.97
C GLN A 22 8.16 7.08 -16.61
N ARG A 23 7.25 6.39 -15.91
CA ARG A 23 6.66 5.10 -16.30
C ARG A 23 5.19 5.04 -15.91
N GLU A 24 4.45 4.13 -16.54
CA GLU A 24 3.17 3.70 -16.01
C GLU A 24 3.37 2.73 -14.84
N LEU A 25 2.45 2.75 -13.87
CA LEU A 25 2.51 1.85 -12.70
C LEU A 25 2.51 0.37 -13.12
N ALA A 26 1.83 0.03 -14.22
CA ALA A 26 1.85 -1.31 -14.82
C ALA A 26 3.24 -1.82 -15.23
N GLU A 27 4.19 -0.94 -15.46
CA GLU A 27 5.58 -1.33 -15.74
C GLU A 27 6.34 -1.71 -14.45
N LEU A 28 5.90 -1.20 -13.30
CA LEU A 28 6.52 -1.43 -11.99
C LEU A 28 5.89 -2.56 -11.20
N CYS A 29 4.62 -2.85 -11.44
CA CYS A 29 3.92 -3.93 -10.74
C CYS A 29 2.79 -4.53 -11.58
N ASN A 30 2.42 -5.77 -11.28
CA ASN A 30 1.16 -6.32 -11.75
C ASN A 30 0.04 -5.88 -10.80
N VAL A 31 -1.12 -5.51 -11.35
CA VAL A 31 -2.29 -5.09 -10.57
C VAL A 31 -3.39 -6.14 -10.69
N TYR A 32 -3.91 -6.62 -9.56
CA TYR A 32 -4.96 -7.63 -9.51
C TYR A 32 -6.13 -7.15 -8.66
N ASP A 33 -7.34 -7.59 -9.02
CA ASP A 33 -8.54 -7.36 -8.23
C ASP A 33 -8.72 -8.44 -7.18
N GLY A 34 -9.33 -8.08 -6.04
CA GLY A 34 -9.87 -9.05 -5.09
C GLY A 34 -11.18 -9.67 -5.57
N THR A 35 -11.71 -10.59 -4.77
CA THR A 35 -13.00 -11.23 -5.09
C THR A 35 -14.14 -10.21 -5.09
N HIS A 36 -15.07 -10.37 -6.06
CA HIS A 36 -16.30 -9.58 -6.16
C HIS A 36 -17.46 -10.22 -5.38
N GLN A 37 -17.33 -11.49 -5.03
CA GLN A 37 -18.34 -12.22 -4.28
C GLN A 37 -18.13 -12.04 -2.79
N THR A 38 -19.19 -11.88 -2.03
CA THR A 38 -19.13 -11.93 -0.57
C THR A 38 -18.82 -13.37 -0.17
N PRO A 39 -17.69 -13.64 0.48
CA PRO A 39 -17.32 -15.00 0.84
C PRO A 39 -18.19 -15.55 1.96
N ARG A 40 -18.21 -16.87 2.10
CA ARG A 40 -18.75 -17.53 3.26
C ARG A 40 -17.74 -17.43 4.40
N TYR A 41 -18.03 -16.60 5.40
CA TYR A 41 -17.15 -16.44 6.55
C TYR A 41 -17.20 -17.66 7.47
N THR A 42 -16.05 -17.96 8.07
CA THR A 42 -15.82 -19.03 9.04
C THR A 42 -15.19 -18.47 10.31
N ASN A 43 -15.21 -19.24 11.40
CA ASN A 43 -14.59 -18.81 12.66
C ASN A 43 -13.06 -18.92 12.67
N SER A 44 -12.48 -19.61 11.69
CA SER A 44 -11.02 -19.79 11.54
C SER A 44 -10.69 -20.17 10.11
N GLY A 45 -9.42 -20.05 9.71
CA GLY A 45 -8.95 -20.38 8.37
C GLY A 45 -8.05 -19.30 7.81
N VAL A 46 -8.24 -18.91 6.55
CA VAL A 46 -7.47 -17.84 5.91
C VAL A 46 -8.12 -16.48 6.21
N MET A 47 -7.34 -15.54 6.72
CA MET A 47 -7.79 -14.19 7.03
C MET A 47 -8.33 -13.49 5.77
N PHE A 48 -9.46 -12.79 5.90
CA PHE A 48 -10.08 -12.05 4.81
C PHE A 48 -10.06 -10.55 5.10
N VAL A 49 -9.37 -9.79 4.25
CA VAL A 49 -9.18 -8.35 4.41
C VAL A 49 -9.94 -7.53 3.36
N SER A 50 -10.36 -6.34 3.76
CA SER A 50 -11.04 -5.36 2.92
C SER A 50 -10.52 -3.96 3.18
N VAL A 51 -11.16 -2.92 2.62
CA VAL A 51 -10.73 -1.51 2.77
C VAL A 51 -10.57 -1.09 4.23
N GLU A 52 -11.41 -1.59 5.12
CA GLU A 52 -11.38 -1.28 6.56
C GLU A 52 -10.10 -1.77 7.27
N ASN A 53 -9.44 -2.78 6.69
CA ASN A 53 -8.26 -3.42 7.26
C ASN A 53 -6.93 -2.87 6.70
N ILE A 54 -6.96 -1.86 5.82
CA ILE A 54 -5.76 -1.41 5.11
C ILE A 54 -4.64 -0.93 6.03
N LYS A 55 -4.96 -0.36 7.18
CA LYS A 55 -3.96 0.19 8.12
C LYS A 55 -3.18 -0.90 8.85
N THR A 56 -3.86 -1.95 9.30
CA THR A 56 -3.26 -3.02 10.13
C THR A 56 -3.00 -4.29 9.34
N LEU A 57 -3.72 -4.51 8.24
CA LEU A 57 -3.79 -5.78 7.50
C LEU A 57 -4.27 -6.95 8.35
N GLU A 58 -4.98 -6.67 9.43
CA GLU A 58 -5.59 -7.63 10.35
C GLU A 58 -7.10 -7.60 10.23
N SER A 59 -7.74 -8.74 10.43
CA SER A 59 -9.18 -8.91 10.33
C SER A 59 -9.65 -10.07 11.21
N ASP A 60 -10.85 -9.93 11.76
CA ASP A 60 -11.55 -11.00 12.47
C ASP A 60 -12.39 -11.90 11.54
N LYS A 61 -12.37 -11.61 10.23
CA LYS A 61 -13.08 -12.37 9.22
C LYS A 61 -12.15 -13.40 8.60
N TYR A 62 -12.64 -14.62 8.48
CA TYR A 62 -11.90 -15.74 7.90
C TYR A 62 -12.76 -16.43 6.85
N ILE A 63 -12.09 -17.12 5.92
CA ILE A 63 -12.70 -18.05 4.95
C ILE A 63 -12.06 -19.43 5.10
N SER A 64 -12.73 -20.46 4.61
CA SER A 64 -12.17 -21.80 4.66
C SER A 64 -10.92 -21.93 3.77
N GLU A 65 -9.99 -22.83 4.13
CA GLU A 65 -8.82 -23.15 3.30
C GLU A 65 -9.22 -23.65 1.91
N ASP A 66 -10.37 -24.35 1.79
CA ASP A 66 -10.84 -24.88 0.52
C ASP A 66 -11.39 -23.76 -0.37
N ASP A 67 -12.18 -22.83 0.17
CA ASP A 67 -12.65 -21.66 -0.58
C ASP A 67 -11.45 -20.81 -1.02
N PHE A 68 -10.46 -20.61 -0.14
CA PHE A 68 -9.25 -19.90 -0.49
C PHE A 68 -8.51 -20.56 -1.66
N LYS A 69 -8.27 -21.87 -1.62
CA LYS A 69 -7.60 -22.60 -2.71
C LYS A 69 -8.35 -22.55 -4.03
N ASN A 70 -9.67 -22.53 -3.97
CA ASN A 70 -10.52 -22.54 -5.16
C ASN A 70 -10.62 -21.16 -5.80
N GLU A 71 -10.77 -20.09 -5.01
CA GLU A 71 -11.10 -18.75 -5.48
C GLU A 71 -9.87 -17.84 -5.61
N PHE A 72 -8.84 -18.02 -4.78
CA PHE A 72 -7.68 -17.13 -4.74
C PHE A 72 -6.43 -17.78 -5.34
N LYS A 73 -6.34 -17.75 -6.67
CA LYS A 73 -5.12 -18.22 -7.38
C LYS A 73 -3.97 -17.23 -7.27
N ILE A 74 -4.28 -15.94 -7.06
CA ILE A 74 -3.33 -14.84 -6.84
C ILE A 74 -3.74 -14.17 -5.53
N PHE A 75 -2.84 -14.18 -4.57
CA PHE A 75 -3.05 -13.67 -3.22
C PHE A 75 -1.85 -12.87 -2.75
N PRO A 76 -1.98 -12.04 -1.71
CA PRO A 76 -0.89 -11.26 -1.15
C PRO A 76 0.22 -12.13 -0.58
N GLU A 77 1.46 -11.83 -0.94
CA GLU A 77 2.68 -12.46 -0.45
C GLU A 77 3.64 -11.40 0.10
N PHE A 78 4.70 -11.82 0.79
CA PHE A 78 5.70 -10.90 1.34
C PHE A 78 6.26 -9.94 0.27
N GLY A 79 6.23 -8.65 0.56
CA GLY A 79 6.67 -7.59 -0.34
C GLY A 79 5.60 -7.06 -1.29
N ASP A 80 4.42 -7.68 -1.35
CA ASP A 80 3.28 -7.16 -2.11
C ASP A 80 2.62 -5.98 -1.40
N ILE A 81 1.88 -5.18 -2.14
CA ILE A 81 1.18 -4.00 -1.62
C ILE A 81 -0.32 -4.16 -1.87
N LEU A 82 -1.14 -3.89 -0.85
CA LEU A 82 -2.57 -3.69 -0.99
C LEU A 82 -2.86 -2.20 -1.09
N LEU A 83 -3.72 -1.83 -2.04
CA LEU A 83 -4.15 -0.45 -2.32
C LEU A 83 -5.67 -0.36 -2.28
N THR A 84 -6.22 0.57 -1.52
CA THR A 84 -7.67 0.81 -1.49
C THR A 84 -8.15 1.42 -2.80
N ARG A 85 -9.27 0.90 -3.33
CA ARG A 85 -9.82 1.33 -4.62
C ARG A 85 -11.31 1.65 -4.61
N ILE A 86 -12.01 1.41 -3.51
CA ILE A 86 -13.44 1.70 -3.33
C ILE A 86 -13.64 2.35 -1.96
N GLY A 87 -14.35 3.48 -1.91
CA GLY A 87 -14.61 4.26 -0.71
C GLY A 87 -13.45 5.19 -0.39
N ASP A 88 -12.57 4.80 0.49
CA ASP A 88 -11.25 5.40 0.64
C ASP A 88 -10.37 4.92 -0.53
N VAL A 89 -9.93 5.84 -1.39
CA VAL A 89 -9.19 5.50 -2.61
C VAL A 89 -7.77 6.04 -2.49
N GLY A 90 -6.77 5.15 -2.61
CA GLY A 90 -5.36 5.51 -2.67
C GLY A 90 -4.55 5.22 -1.40
N SER A 91 -5.16 4.76 -0.31
CA SER A 91 -4.41 4.28 0.85
C SER A 91 -3.75 2.94 0.55
N ALA A 92 -2.50 2.77 0.95
CA ALA A 92 -1.72 1.57 0.65
C ALA A 92 -1.01 1.03 1.90
N ASN A 93 -0.81 -0.28 1.94
CA ASN A 93 0.03 -0.93 2.93
C ASN A 93 0.75 -2.13 2.34
N ILE A 94 1.91 -2.47 2.90
CA ILE A 94 2.80 -3.54 2.42
C ILE A 94 2.67 -4.78 3.29
N ILE A 95 2.71 -5.96 2.65
CA ILE A 95 2.75 -7.25 3.34
C ILE A 95 4.19 -7.53 3.76
N LEU A 96 4.46 -7.59 5.07
CA LEU A 96 5.79 -7.86 5.63
C LEU A 96 5.83 -9.14 6.49
N ASP A 97 4.83 -9.98 6.35
CA ASP A 97 4.75 -11.29 7.02
C ASP A 97 4.40 -12.39 6.01
N ASN A 98 4.28 -13.61 6.49
CA ASN A 98 3.92 -14.78 5.68
C ASN A 98 2.50 -15.30 5.99
N ILE A 99 1.64 -14.45 6.59
CA ILE A 99 0.26 -14.81 6.87
C ILE A 99 -0.54 -14.79 5.56
N LYS A 100 -1.18 -15.91 5.24
CA LYS A 100 -2.07 -15.98 4.08
C LYS A 100 -3.28 -15.09 4.27
N ARG A 101 -3.58 -14.28 3.25
CA ARG A 101 -4.73 -13.39 3.22
C ARG A 101 -5.50 -13.54 1.92
N ALA A 102 -6.81 -13.67 2.03
CA ALA A 102 -7.74 -13.39 0.95
C ALA A 102 -8.15 -11.92 1.03
N TYR A 103 -8.58 -11.31 -0.07
CA TYR A 103 -8.89 -9.89 -0.10
C TYR A 103 -10.11 -9.58 -0.97
N TYR A 104 -10.86 -8.57 -0.54
CA TYR A 104 -12.08 -8.14 -1.22
C TYR A 104 -11.79 -7.15 -2.34
N VAL A 105 -12.72 -7.02 -3.29
CA VAL A 105 -12.63 -6.09 -4.45
C VAL A 105 -12.45 -4.61 -4.08
N SER A 106 -12.68 -4.24 -2.83
CA SER A 106 -12.36 -2.88 -2.33
C SER A 106 -10.86 -2.60 -2.26
N LEU A 107 -10.03 -3.65 -2.39
CA LEU A 107 -8.58 -3.58 -2.48
C LEU A 107 -8.10 -4.05 -3.86
N ALA A 108 -7.02 -3.46 -4.32
CA ALA A 108 -6.20 -3.95 -5.43
C ALA A 108 -4.89 -4.50 -4.86
N LEU A 109 -4.46 -5.65 -5.35
CA LEU A 109 -3.15 -6.22 -5.04
C LEU A 109 -2.15 -5.77 -6.09
N LEU A 110 -1.06 -5.18 -5.66
CA LEU A 110 0.07 -4.77 -6.48
C LEU A 110 1.26 -5.69 -6.19
N LYS A 111 1.67 -6.48 -7.19
CA LYS A 111 2.85 -7.34 -7.11
C LYS A 111 4.03 -6.66 -7.81
N PRO A 112 5.07 -6.20 -7.07
CA PRO A 112 6.20 -5.46 -7.62
C PRO A 112 6.98 -6.26 -8.68
N LYS A 113 7.48 -5.54 -9.71
CA LYS A 113 8.32 -6.08 -10.79
C LYS A 113 9.56 -5.21 -10.96
N GLY A 114 10.73 -5.67 -10.53
CA GLY A 114 11.98 -4.92 -10.71
C GLY A 114 12.00 -3.53 -10.04
N VAL A 115 11.15 -3.33 -9.03
CA VAL A 115 11.07 -2.14 -8.18
C VAL A 115 11.20 -2.57 -6.72
N ASN A 116 11.80 -1.72 -5.90
CA ASN A 116 11.85 -1.95 -4.46
C ASN A 116 10.45 -1.74 -3.83
N SER A 117 9.95 -2.70 -3.06
CA SER A 117 8.58 -2.66 -2.51
C SER A 117 8.35 -1.51 -1.54
N LEU A 118 9.32 -1.20 -0.66
CA LEU A 118 9.23 -0.07 0.27
C LEU A 118 9.23 1.26 -0.48
N PHE A 119 10.05 1.38 -1.55
CA PHE A 119 10.01 2.55 -2.43
C PHE A 119 8.65 2.67 -3.12
N LEU A 120 8.11 1.58 -3.63
CA LEU A 120 6.78 1.59 -4.28
C LEU A 120 5.69 2.04 -3.30
N LEU A 121 5.72 1.58 -2.05
CA LEU A 121 4.82 2.04 -0.99
C LEU A 121 4.94 3.55 -0.77
N ALA A 122 6.16 4.06 -0.57
CA ALA A 122 6.43 5.49 -0.39
C ALA A 122 6.01 6.31 -1.62
N LEU A 123 6.23 5.77 -2.81
CA LEU A 123 5.82 6.39 -4.07
C LEU A 123 4.30 6.52 -4.18
N LEU A 124 3.55 5.47 -3.85
CA LEU A 124 2.09 5.48 -3.83
C LEU A 124 1.54 6.53 -2.86
N SER A 125 2.19 6.75 -1.72
CA SER A 125 1.80 7.76 -0.73
C SER A 125 2.21 9.18 -1.11
N SER A 126 3.03 9.36 -2.15
CA SER A 126 3.50 10.69 -2.57
C SER A 126 2.37 11.56 -3.13
N ALA A 127 2.42 12.87 -2.89
CA ALA A 127 1.41 13.81 -3.35
C ALA A 127 1.20 13.78 -4.88
N SER A 128 2.26 13.54 -5.66
CA SER A 128 2.20 13.44 -7.13
C SER A 128 1.39 12.22 -7.57
N VAL A 129 1.63 11.05 -6.97
CA VAL A 129 0.92 9.81 -7.30
C VAL A 129 -0.52 9.85 -6.77
N GLN A 130 -0.74 10.38 -5.57
CA GLN A 130 -2.09 10.58 -5.03
C GLN A 130 -2.92 11.51 -5.94
N SER A 131 -2.32 12.57 -6.50
CA SER A 131 -2.98 13.44 -7.49
C SER A 131 -3.34 12.70 -8.78
N GLU A 132 -2.47 11.79 -9.26
CA GLU A 132 -2.76 10.97 -10.43
C GLU A 132 -3.88 9.94 -10.17
N ILE A 133 -3.88 9.29 -9.00
CA ILE A 133 -4.96 8.40 -8.56
C ILE A 133 -6.27 9.17 -8.48
N TRP A 134 -6.26 10.37 -7.88
CA TRP A 134 -7.44 11.22 -7.76
C TRP A 134 -8.05 11.58 -9.12
N LYS A 135 -7.25 12.00 -10.10
CA LYS A 135 -7.70 12.33 -11.46
C LYS A 135 -8.38 11.16 -12.18
N ARG A 136 -8.00 9.91 -11.85
CA ARG A 136 -8.50 8.68 -12.46
C ARG A 136 -9.64 8.03 -11.68
N THR A 137 -9.96 8.60 -10.50
CA THR A 137 -11.04 8.14 -9.64
C THR A 137 -12.39 8.57 -10.19
N LEU A 138 -13.37 7.68 -10.16
CA LEU A 138 -14.75 7.96 -10.52
C LEU A 138 -15.48 8.62 -9.34
N HIS A 139 -15.48 9.94 -9.32
CA HIS A 139 -16.04 10.76 -8.23
C HIS A 139 -17.56 10.78 -8.18
N ILE A 140 -18.22 10.53 -9.32
CA ILE A 140 -19.69 10.47 -9.42
C ILE A 140 -20.26 9.14 -8.88
N ALA A 141 -19.41 8.11 -8.72
CA ALA A 141 -19.81 6.85 -8.10
C ALA A 141 -19.94 7.01 -6.57
N PHE A 142 -20.94 6.35 -5.99
CA PHE A 142 -21.09 6.29 -4.54
C PHE A 142 -21.13 4.81 -4.12
N PRO A 143 -20.13 4.32 -3.39
CA PRO A 143 -18.89 5.00 -3.01
C PRO A 143 -17.97 5.31 -4.21
N LYS A 144 -17.07 6.32 -4.05
CA LYS A 144 -16.04 6.63 -5.05
C LYS A 144 -15.19 5.39 -5.34
N LYS A 145 -14.72 5.24 -6.57
CA LYS A 145 -13.90 4.08 -6.95
C LYS A 145 -12.91 4.39 -8.08
N ILE A 146 -11.82 3.66 -8.11
CA ILE A 146 -10.89 3.61 -9.23
C ILE A 146 -10.83 2.18 -9.78
N ASN A 147 -10.86 2.02 -11.10
CA ASN A 147 -10.77 0.73 -11.74
C ASN A 147 -9.32 0.24 -11.83
N LYS A 148 -9.11 -1.08 -11.82
CA LYS A 148 -7.79 -1.71 -11.94
C LYS A 148 -6.99 -1.16 -13.13
N ASN A 149 -7.62 -1.05 -14.31
CA ASN A 149 -6.95 -0.55 -15.51
C ASN A 149 -6.52 0.93 -15.36
N GLU A 150 -7.25 1.73 -14.59
CA GLU A 150 -6.87 3.11 -14.32
C GLU A 150 -5.75 3.21 -13.28
N ILE A 151 -5.70 2.31 -12.30
CA ILE A 151 -4.55 2.17 -11.39
C ILE A 151 -3.29 1.84 -12.22
N SER A 152 -3.39 0.91 -13.16
CA SER A 152 -2.28 0.48 -14.03
C SER A 152 -1.67 1.63 -14.85
N LYS A 153 -2.48 2.63 -15.24
CA LYS A 153 -2.08 3.80 -16.04
C LYS A 153 -1.58 4.98 -15.21
N VAL A 154 -1.53 4.87 -13.88
CA VAL A 154 -1.00 5.94 -13.02
C VAL A 154 0.45 6.22 -13.41
N ILE A 155 0.76 7.48 -13.68
CA ILE A 155 2.11 7.89 -14.07
C ILE A 155 2.94 8.12 -12.81
N VAL A 156 4.08 7.47 -12.77
CA VAL A 156 5.03 7.49 -11.66
C VAL A 156 6.43 7.84 -12.16
N SER A 157 7.27 8.34 -11.27
CA SER A 157 8.68 8.58 -11.57
C SER A 157 9.55 7.73 -10.66
N LYS A 158 10.53 7.01 -11.21
CA LYS A 158 11.41 6.12 -10.46
C LYS A 158 12.90 6.43 -10.75
N PRO A 159 13.75 6.38 -9.72
CA PRO A 159 15.20 6.40 -9.89
C PRO A 159 15.77 5.01 -10.16
N SER A 160 17.11 4.90 -10.14
CA SER A 160 17.81 3.62 -10.12
C SER A 160 17.41 2.76 -8.93
N ILE A 161 17.54 1.44 -9.04
CA ILE A 161 17.14 0.50 -7.98
C ILE A 161 17.92 0.74 -6.66
N LEU A 162 19.15 1.19 -6.74
CA LEU A 162 19.97 1.50 -5.56
C LEU A 162 19.43 2.72 -4.81
N GLU A 163 18.99 3.75 -5.53
CA GLU A 163 18.36 4.92 -4.92
C GLU A 163 16.98 4.59 -4.37
N GLN A 164 16.18 3.78 -5.08
CA GLN A 164 14.89 3.29 -4.60
C GLN A 164 15.03 2.61 -3.23
N LYS A 165 16.02 1.73 -3.07
CA LYS A 165 16.26 1.03 -1.80
C LYS A 165 16.50 2.01 -0.67
N LYS A 166 17.40 2.99 -0.85
CA LYS A 166 17.69 4.01 0.17
C LYS A 166 16.47 4.86 0.54
N ILE A 167 15.69 5.28 -0.47
CA ILE A 167 14.48 6.08 -0.25
C ILE A 167 13.44 5.25 0.50
N GLY A 168 13.18 4.02 0.05
CA GLY A 168 12.19 3.14 0.66
C GLY A 168 12.51 2.83 2.12
N GLU A 169 13.75 2.47 2.42
CA GLU A 169 14.22 2.18 3.78
C GLU A 169 14.10 3.43 4.68
N LEU A 170 14.50 4.61 4.20
CA LEU A 170 14.40 5.84 5.00
C LEU A 170 12.95 6.20 5.31
N ILE A 171 12.08 6.24 4.30
CA ILE A 171 10.67 6.63 4.49
C ILE A 171 9.98 5.63 5.42
N TYR A 172 10.19 4.33 5.19
CA TYR A 172 9.61 3.30 6.05
C TYR A 172 10.07 3.42 7.50
N ALA A 173 11.37 3.66 7.75
CA ALA A 173 11.88 3.87 9.10
C ALA A 173 11.26 5.11 9.77
N LEU A 174 11.07 6.20 9.03
CA LEU A 174 10.41 7.41 9.55
C LEU A 174 8.95 7.15 9.91
N ASP A 175 8.21 6.44 9.06
CA ASP A 175 6.81 6.08 9.33
C ASP A 175 6.68 5.21 10.58
N GLN A 176 7.61 4.26 10.80
CA GLN A 176 7.63 3.45 12.02
C GLN A 176 7.86 4.31 13.27
N ILE A 177 8.81 5.25 13.24
CA ILE A 177 9.10 6.17 14.36
C ILE A 177 7.87 7.03 14.68
N ILE A 178 7.23 7.60 13.66
CA ILE A 178 6.03 8.43 13.82
C ILE A 178 4.90 7.61 14.46
N THR A 179 4.68 6.38 14.00
CA THR A 179 3.65 5.48 14.53
C THR A 179 3.90 5.16 16.00
N LEU A 180 5.14 4.85 16.37
CA LEU A 180 5.51 4.58 17.76
C LEU A 180 5.24 5.79 18.67
N HIS A 181 5.68 6.97 18.28
CA HIS A 181 5.42 8.21 19.06
C HIS A 181 3.92 8.54 19.19
N GLN A 182 3.10 8.16 18.22
CA GLN A 182 1.65 8.37 18.34
C GLN A 182 0.98 7.39 19.31
N GLN A 183 1.62 6.26 19.62
CA GLN A 183 1.12 5.25 20.55
C GLN A 183 1.56 5.50 22.01
N GLU A 184 2.66 6.22 22.26
CA GLU A 184 3.17 6.52 23.58
C GLU A 184 2.15 7.21 24.52
N PRO A 185 1.36 8.21 24.12
CA PRO A 185 0.37 8.83 24.99
C PRO A 185 -0.69 7.85 25.51
N PHE A 186 -1.08 6.87 24.68
CA PHE A 186 -2.07 5.86 25.05
C PHE A 186 -1.54 4.85 26.10
N LEU A 187 -0.25 4.58 26.10
CA LEU A 187 0.36 3.67 27.06
C LEU A 187 0.50 4.34 28.45
N CYS A 188 0.82 5.64 28.48
CA CYS A 188 0.86 6.40 29.73
C CYS A 188 -0.52 6.56 30.38
N GLU A 189 -1.57 6.84 29.62
CA GLU A 189 -2.93 6.97 30.17
C GLU A 189 -3.49 5.64 30.73
N ASN A 190 -3.18 4.51 30.10
CA ASN A 190 -3.62 3.20 30.58
C ASN A 190 -2.85 2.72 31.82
N SER A 191 -1.56 3.07 31.96
CA SER A 191 -0.76 2.71 33.13
C SER A 191 -1.17 3.49 34.41
N VAL A 192 -1.70 4.69 34.28
CA VAL A 192 -2.23 5.49 35.39
C VAL A 192 -3.56 4.89 35.93
N ASN A 193 -4.37 4.28 35.06
CA ASN A 193 -5.60 3.63 35.48
C ASN A 193 -5.39 2.27 36.19
N ASP A 194 -4.28 1.60 35.93
CA ASP A 194 -3.93 0.31 36.56
C ASP A 194 -3.07 0.44 37.83
N GLY A 195 -2.83 1.66 38.34
CA GLY A 195 -2.14 1.91 39.60
C GLY A 195 -0.64 1.62 39.56
N VAL A 196 -0.03 1.55 38.41
CA VAL A 196 1.43 1.40 38.26
C VAL A 196 1.99 2.72 37.69
N GLU A 197 2.58 3.53 38.62
CA GLU A 197 3.38 4.68 38.21
C GLU A 197 4.69 4.18 37.56
N LEU A 198 4.75 4.25 36.24
CA LEU A 198 5.96 4.13 35.42
C LEU A 198 5.97 5.26 34.40
N CYS A 199 6.47 6.40 34.83
CA CYS A 199 7.03 7.46 33.99
C CYS A 199 8.36 7.90 34.58
#